data_3e060288ea826c0352b83d7d157357cb
#
_entry.id   3e060288ea826c0352b83d7d157357cb
#
_cell.length_a   1.000
_cell.length_b   1.000
_cell.length_c   1.000
_cell.angle_alpha   90.00
_cell.angle_beta   90.00
_cell.angle_gamma   90.00
#
_symmetry.space_group_name_H-M   'P 1'
#
loop_
_entity.id
_entity.type
_entity.pdbx_description
1 polymer ?
#
loop_
_entity_poly.entity_id
_entity_poly.type
_entity_poly.pdbx_seq_one_letter_code
_entity_poly.pdbx_strand_id
1 'polypeptide(L)'
;MHLTRLTKTYLVFALQVLLVATLEAAPLSIDLTKSTVTATFKQMNVPVDANFTKFNAAVDFDTIKPESAKASIDIHIPSFDLGDPDYNHEVQKKEWFNGAQFPKASFVSSKIKPLSAGKFEASGKLTIKGKTLDITFPLNVKKEGVVQIFEGSLPIRRLAFSIGEGEWKDTSIVADEVIIKFRIVTGK
;
A
#
# COMPACT_ATOMS: atom_id res chain seq x y z
N MET A 1 -57.72 -42.26 -50.52
CA MET A 1 -56.71 -41.19 -50.70
C MET A 1 -56.57 -40.46 -49.40
N HIS A 2 -55.62 -40.93 -48.52
CA HIS A 2 -55.41 -40.39 -47.18
C HIS A 2 -54.12 -39.59 -47.18
N LEU A 3 -54.22 -38.29 -46.94
CA LEU A 3 -53.06 -37.42 -46.69
C LEU A 3 -52.73 -37.44 -45.22
N THR A 4 -51.57 -38.01 -44.85
CA THR A 4 -50.97 -37.97 -43.52
C THR A 4 -50.18 -36.67 -43.38
N ARG A 5 -50.63 -35.77 -42.48
CA ARG A 5 -49.87 -34.56 -42.08
C ARG A 5 -48.80 -34.94 -41.06
N LEU A 6 -47.53 -34.76 -41.43
CA LEU A 6 -46.42 -34.81 -40.50
C LEU A 6 -46.31 -33.46 -39.74
N THR A 7 -46.56 -33.48 -38.45
CA THR A 7 -46.26 -32.36 -37.55
C THR A 7 -44.80 -32.44 -37.09
N LYS A 8 -43.96 -31.49 -37.53
CA LYS A 8 -42.58 -31.32 -37.06
C LYS A 8 -42.62 -30.58 -35.73
N THR A 9 -42.31 -31.30 -34.64
CA THR A 9 -42.11 -30.71 -33.31
C THR A 9 -40.68 -30.16 -33.23
N TYR A 10 -40.51 -28.83 -33.18
CA TYR A 10 -39.21 -28.18 -32.91
C TYR A 10 -39.00 -28.13 -31.40
N LEU A 11 -38.02 -28.88 -30.90
CA LEU A 11 -37.54 -28.83 -29.52
C LEU A 11 -36.60 -27.66 -29.40
N VAL A 12 -37.07 -26.56 -28.83
CA VAL A 12 -36.24 -25.37 -28.54
C VAL A 12 -35.51 -25.64 -27.21
N PHE A 13 -34.21 -25.99 -27.29
CA PHE A 13 -33.34 -26.06 -26.13
C PHE A 13 -32.95 -24.63 -25.71
N ALA A 14 -33.60 -24.06 -24.71
CA ALA A 14 -33.20 -22.81 -24.10
C ALA A 14 -31.96 -23.03 -23.25
N LEU A 15 -30.79 -22.65 -23.77
CA LEU A 15 -29.53 -22.62 -23.04
C LEU A 15 -29.57 -21.46 -22.02
N GLN A 16 -29.89 -21.74 -20.77
CA GLN A 16 -29.77 -20.76 -19.68
C GLN A 16 -28.31 -20.58 -19.34
N VAL A 17 -27.71 -19.48 -19.81
CA VAL A 17 -26.39 -19.01 -19.36
C VAL A 17 -26.56 -18.49 -17.95
N LEU A 18 -26.09 -19.26 -16.95
CA LEU A 18 -26.00 -18.81 -15.57
C LEU A 18 -24.86 -17.77 -15.50
N LEU A 19 -25.24 -16.49 -15.44
CA LEU A 19 -24.31 -15.39 -15.20
C LEU A 19 -23.88 -15.47 -13.71
N VAL A 20 -22.76 -16.12 -13.42
CA VAL A 20 -22.16 -16.10 -12.09
C VAL A 20 -21.56 -14.72 -11.90
N ALA A 21 -22.29 -13.82 -11.24
CA ALA A 21 -21.74 -12.56 -10.77
C ALA A 21 -20.69 -12.88 -9.72
N THR A 22 -19.41 -12.64 -10.01
CA THR A 22 -18.33 -12.64 -9.02
C THR A 22 -18.59 -11.46 -8.09
N LEU A 23 -19.01 -11.73 -6.87
CA LEU A 23 -19.10 -10.74 -5.81
C LEU A 23 -17.66 -10.35 -5.44
N GLU A 24 -17.13 -9.27 -6.03
CA GLU A 24 -15.90 -8.68 -5.53
C GLU A 24 -16.19 -8.09 -4.15
N ALA A 25 -15.38 -8.47 -3.16
CA ALA A 25 -15.47 -7.89 -1.83
C ALA A 25 -15.20 -6.38 -1.94
N ALA A 26 -16.04 -5.56 -1.32
CA ALA A 26 -15.80 -4.12 -1.28
C ALA A 26 -14.53 -3.83 -0.47
N PRO A 27 -13.70 -2.86 -0.90
CA PRO A 27 -12.51 -2.46 -0.14
C PRO A 27 -12.88 -2.14 1.31
N LEU A 28 -11.99 -2.53 2.24
CA LEU A 28 -12.19 -2.26 3.66
C LEU A 28 -12.15 -0.75 3.92
N SER A 29 -13.10 -0.23 4.69
CA SER A 29 -13.06 1.14 5.17
C SER A 29 -11.85 1.33 6.10
N ILE A 30 -11.07 2.40 5.95
CA ILE A 30 -9.89 2.68 6.74
C ILE A 30 -10.19 3.74 7.80
N ASP A 31 -9.87 3.45 9.05
CA ASP A 31 -9.93 4.41 10.16
C ASP A 31 -8.60 5.18 10.21
N LEU A 32 -8.54 6.32 9.52
CA LEU A 32 -7.33 7.15 9.46
C LEU A 32 -6.94 7.74 10.82
N THR A 33 -7.88 7.84 11.78
CA THR A 33 -7.59 8.39 13.12
C THR A 33 -6.80 7.40 14.00
N LYS A 34 -6.87 6.11 13.67
CA LYS A 34 -6.16 5.03 14.35
C LYS A 34 -5.02 4.46 13.51
N SER A 35 -4.84 4.97 12.30
CA SER A 35 -3.79 4.54 11.38
C SER A 35 -2.62 5.50 11.42
N THR A 36 -1.41 4.98 11.26
CA THR A 36 -0.17 5.77 11.30
C THR A 36 0.79 5.30 10.22
N VAL A 37 1.54 6.25 9.65
CA VAL A 37 2.71 5.98 8.82
C VAL A 37 3.84 6.87 9.32
N THR A 38 4.98 6.26 9.67
CA THR A 38 6.14 6.95 10.23
C THR A 38 7.41 6.56 9.49
N ALA A 39 8.44 7.39 9.60
CA ALA A 39 9.79 7.09 9.15
C ALA A 39 10.77 7.31 10.29
N THR A 40 11.69 6.38 10.50
CA THR A 40 12.81 6.50 11.43
C THR A 40 14.11 6.47 10.64
N PHE A 41 14.98 7.43 10.83
CA PHE A 41 16.33 7.48 10.25
C PHE A 41 17.34 7.96 11.29
N LYS A 42 18.64 7.93 10.96
CA LYS A 42 19.67 8.46 11.86
C LYS A 42 20.29 9.72 11.26
N GLN A 43 20.41 10.76 12.09
CA GLN A 43 21.19 11.96 11.81
C GLN A 43 22.33 12.02 12.81
N MET A 44 23.57 12.03 12.32
CA MET A 44 24.79 11.92 13.18
C MET A 44 24.69 10.79 14.22
N ASN A 45 24.22 9.62 13.78
CA ASN A 45 23.94 8.43 14.60
C ASN A 45 22.81 8.58 15.64
N VAL A 46 22.12 9.71 15.72
CA VAL A 46 20.97 9.90 16.60
C VAL A 46 19.71 9.53 15.84
N PRO A 47 18.85 8.65 16.39
CA PRO A 47 17.56 8.33 15.75
C PRO A 47 16.66 9.57 15.71
N VAL A 48 16.04 9.79 14.56
CA VAL A 48 15.04 10.83 14.31
C VAL A 48 13.79 10.15 13.78
N ASP A 49 12.67 10.44 14.41
CA ASP A 49 11.36 9.98 13.95
C ASP A 49 10.61 11.12 13.26
N ALA A 50 9.90 10.76 12.19
CA ALA A 50 9.03 11.66 11.46
C ALA A 50 7.69 10.98 11.18
N ASN A 51 6.63 11.79 11.07
CA ASN A 51 5.29 11.32 10.80
C ASN A 51 4.82 11.76 9.42
N PHE A 52 4.05 10.93 8.73
CA PHE A 52 3.25 11.34 7.58
C PHE A 52 1.82 11.60 8.07
N THR A 53 1.45 12.86 8.22
CA THR A 53 0.17 13.24 8.84
C THR A 53 -1.02 13.17 7.87
N LYS A 54 -0.76 13.05 6.54
CA LYS A 54 -1.80 12.88 5.52
C LYS A 54 -1.45 11.74 4.58
N PHE A 55 -2.29 10.74 4.56
CA PHE A 55 -2.18 9.60 3.64
C PHE A 55 -3.56 9.00 3.38
N ASN A 56 -3.68 8.22 2.32
CA ASN A 56 -4.82 7.38 2.03
C ASN A 56 -4.35 5.93 1.92
N ALA A 57 -5.20 4.99 2.31
CA ALA A 57 -4.96 3.58 2.12
C ALA A 57 -6.22 2.91 1.59
N ALA A 58 -6.03 1.93 0.72
CA ALA A 58 -7.07 1.02 0.27
C ALA A 58 -6.58 -0.40 0.48
N VAL A 59 -7.39 -1.22 1.13
CA VAL A 59 -7.06 -2.61 1.43
C VAL A 59 -8.27 -3.47 1.07
N ASP A 60 -8.04 -4.44 0.20
CA ASP A 60 -8.94 -5.54 -0.09
C ASP A 60 -8.25 -6.79 0.41
N PHE A 61 -8.73 -7.34 1.51
CA PHE A 61 -8.06 -8.45 2.19
C PHE A 61 -9.08 -9.45 2.74
N ASP A 62 -9.04 -10.65 2.19
CA ASP A 62 -9.76 -11.81 2.71
C ASP A 62 -8.78 -12.76 3.38
N THR A 63 -9.01 -13.07 4.64
CA THR A 63 -8.21 -14.03 5.42
C THR A 63 -8.27 -15.45 4.88
N ILE A 64 -9.32 -15.79 4.10
CA ILE A 64 -9.51 -17.11 3.49
C ILE A 64 -8.76 -17.22 2.16
N LYS A 65 -8.63 -16.09 1.43
CA LYS A 65 -7.95 -16.02 0.13
C LYS A 65 -6.91 -14.90 0.12
N PRO A 66 -5.90 -14.93 0.98
CA PRO A 66 -4.93 -13.84 1.13
C PRO A 66 -4.09 -13.60 -0.14
N GLU A 67 -3.97 -14.58 -1.02
CA GLU A 67 -3.25 -14.44 -2.29
C GLU A 67 -3.96 -13.53 -3.31
N SER A 68 -5.27 -13.31 -3.15
CA SER A 68 -6.04 -12.35 -3.96
C SER A 68 -6.01 -10.93 -3.40
N ALA A 69 -5.43 -10.75 -2.21
CA ALA A 69 -5.41 -9.48 -1.51
C ALA A 69 -4.68 -8.39 -2.31
N LYS A 70 -5.24 -7.18 -2.24
CA LYS A 70 -4.66 -5.97 -2.83
C LYS A 70 -4.55 -4.88 -1.76
N ALA A 71 -3.45 -4.17 -1.78
CA ALA A 71 -3.26 -3.01 -0.90
C ALA A 71 -2.57 -1.89 -1.65
N SER A 72 -2.98 -0.67 -1.38
CA SER A 72 -2.29 0.54 -1.82
C SER A 72 -2.27 1.58 -0.72
N ILE A 73 -1.18 2.36 -0.67
CA ILE A 73 -1.03 3.49 0.23
C ILE A 73 -0.49 4.66 -0.59
N ASP A 74 -1.15 5.81 -0.49
CA ASP A 74 -0.72 7.08 -1.07
C ASP A 74 -0.39 8.05 0.06
N ILE A 75 0.84 8.53 0.08
CA ILE A 75 1.36 9.48 1.08
C ILE A 75 1.41 10.86 0.45
N HIS A 76 0.86 11.86 1.13
CA HIS A 76 1.02 13.26 0.77
C HIS A 76 2.36 13.79 1.30
N ILE A 77 3.35 13.95 0.44
CA ILE A 77 4.73 14.31 0.81
C ILE A 77 4.82 15.61 1.64
N PRO A 78 4.09 16.70 1.32
CA PRO A 78 4.09 17.89 2.16
C PRO A 78 3.59 17.70 3.60
N SER A 79 3.04 16.53 3.93
CA SER A 79 2.62 16.18 5.29
C SER A 79 3.70 15.48 6.12
N PHE A 80 4.92 15.37 5.60
CA PHE A 80 6.05 14.84 6.35
C PHE A 80 6.42 15.81 7.45
N ASP A 81 6.37 15.36 8.68
CA ASP A 81 6.50 16.18 9.87
C ASP A 81 7.61 15.64 10.78
N LEU A 82 8.65 16.47 10.96
CA LEU A 82 9.80 16.27 11.83
C LEU A 82 9.63 16.96 13.19
N GLY A 83 8.47 17.60 13.43
CA GLY A 83 8.21 18.38 14.64
C GLY A 83 8.80 19.78 14.65
N ASP A 84 9.47 20.19 13.58
CA ASP A 84 10.08 21.52 13.40
C ASP A 84 9.76 22.08 12.01
N PRO A 85 9.19 23.29 11.92
CA PRO A 85 8.80 23.90 10.65
C PRO A 85 9.95 24.11 9.67
N ASP A 86 11.15 24.45 10.15
CA ASP A 86 12.32 24.73 9.30
C ASP A 86 12.81 23.40 8.67
N TYR A 87 12.87 22.33 9.45
CA TYR A 87 13.18 21.01 8.92
C TYR A 87 12.09 20.50 7.98
N ASN A 88 10.82 20.74 8.30
CA ASN A 88 9.71 20.38 7.43
C ASN A 88 9.79 21.11 6.09
N HIS A 89 10.21 22.39 6.09
CA HIS A 89 10.45 23.14 4.86
C HIS A 89 11.67 22.61 4.10
N GLU A 90 12.77 22.33 4.80
CA GLU A 90 14.01 21.84 4.19
C GLU A 90 13.79 20.56 3.40
N VAL A 91 13.09 19.58 3.97
CA VAL A 91 12.86 18.29 3.32
C VAL A 91 11.94 18.36 2.09
N GLN A 92 11.22 19.49 1.87
CA GLN A 92 10.45 19.70 0.65
C GLN A 92 11.30 20.18 -0.54
N LYS A 93 12.55 20.63 -0.32
CA LYS A 93 13.43 21.14 -1.36
C LYS A 93 13.85 20.06 -2.37
N LYS A 94 14.45 20.52 -3.48
CA LYS A 94 14.85 19.68 -4.62
C LYS A 94 15.83 18.56 -4.23
N GLU A 95 16.73 18.85 -3.31
CA GLU A 95 17.74 17.91 -2.82
C GLU A 95 17.12 16.75 -2.02
N TRP A 96 15.95 16.99 -1.44
CA TRP A 96 15.17 16.04 -0.64
C TRP A 96 13.99 15.47 -1.44
N PHE A 97 12.79 15.65 -0.95
CA PHE A 97 11.60 15.07 -1.60
C PHE A 97 11.19 15.79 -2.89
N ASN A 98 11.60 17.07 -3.07
CA ASN A 98 11.11 17.91 -4.16
C ASN A 98 9.58 17.92 -4.22
N GLY A 99 8.95 18.21 -3.09
CA GLY A 99 7.51 18.04 -2.88
C GLY A 99 6.64 18.81 -3.86
N ALA A 100 7.14 19.93 -4.41
CA ALA A 100 6.43 20.70 -5.44
C ALA A 100 6.27 19.90 -6.75
N GLN A 101 7.29 19.11 -7.14
CA GLN A 101 7.26 18.28 -8.34
C GLN A 101 6.69 16.89 -8.06
N PHE A 102 6.94 16.34 -6.88
CA PHE A 102 6.55 14.99 -6.48
C PHE A 102 5.73 15.04 -5.18
N PRO A 103 4.48 15.55 -5.23
CA PRO A 103 3.67 15.75 -4.03
C PRO A 103 3.18 14.44 -3.38
N LYS A 104 3.43 13.31 -4.04
CA LYS A 104 2.94 11.99 -3.61
C LYS A 104 4.03 10.92 -3.68
N ALA A 105 4.10 10.09 -2.64
CA ALA A 105 4.72 8.79 -2.69
C ALA A 105 3.63 7.71 -2.61
N SER A 106 3.87 6.53 -3.20
CA SER A 106 2.87 5.48 -3.23
C SER A 106 3.48 4.09 -3.13
N PHE A 107 2.73 3.19 -2.50
CA PHE A 107 2.97 1.75 -2.56
C PHE A 107 1.75 1.06 -3.17
N VAL A 108 2.00 0.11 -4.07
CA VAL A 108 0.95 -0.76 -4.64
C VAL A 108 1.43 -2.20 -4.53
N SER A 109 0.67 -3.03 -3.84
CA SER A 109 0.99 -4.46 -3.71
C SER A 109 0.85 -5.18 -5.05
N SER A 110 1.77 -6.11 -5.31
CA SER A 110 1.68 -7.07 -6.42
C SER A 110 1.34 -8.46 -5.94
N LYS A 111 1.71 -8.78 -4.68
CA LYS A 111 1.50 -10.09 -4.07
C LYS A 111 1.48 -9.98 -2.55
N ILE A 112 0.58 -10.72 -1.91
CA ILE A 112 0.58 -10.96 -0.47
C ILE A 112 0.61 -12.46 -0.25
N LYS A 113 1.72 -12.97 0.29
CA LYS A 113 1.97 -14.40 0.49
C LYS A 113 1.78 -14.75 1.96
N PRO A 114 0.93 -15.72 2.30
CA PRO A 114 0.82 -16.20 3.68
C PRO A 114 2.08 -16.96 4.09
N LEU A 115 2.56 -16.76 5.32
CA LEU A 115 3.68 -17.45 5.93
C LEU A 115 3.23 -18.34 7.09
N SER A 116 2.48 -17.76 8.04
CA SER A 116 1.88 -18.45 9.18
C SER A 116 0.68 -17.65 9.68
N ALA A 117 0.00 -18.11 10.72
CA ALA A 117 -1.18 -17.43 11.26
C ALA A 117 -0.89 -15.93 11.55
N GLY A 118 -1.59 -15.04 10.87
CA GLY A 118 -1.45 -13.59 11.00
C GLY A 118 -0.15 -13.00 10.44
N LYS A 119 0.74 -13.81 9.84
CA LYS A 119 2.00 -13.35 9.26
C LYS A 119 2.02 -13.58 7.75
N PHE A 120 2.41 -12.53 7.02
CA PHE A 120 2.46 -12.52 5.56
C PHE A 120 3.77 -11.86 5.09
N GLU A 121 4.07 -12.07 3.83
CA GLU A 121 5.07 -11.33 3.09
C GLU A 121 4.36 -10.52 2.01
N ALA A 122 4.51 -9.20 2.04
CA ALA A 122 3.94 -8.31 1.04
C ALA A 122 5.04 -7.88 0.07
N SER A 123 4.78 -8.04 -1.23
CA SER A 123 5.62 -7.55 -2.31
C SER A 123 4.86 -6.52 -3.13
N GLY A 124 5.56 -5.53 -3.69
CA GLY A 124 4.92 -4.50 -4.50
C GLY A 124 5.89 -3.46 -5.00
N LYS A 125 5.34 -2.41 -5.58
CA LYS A 125 6.08 -1.27 -6.13
C LYS A 125 5.96 -0.08 -5.19
N LEU A 126 7.12 0.41 -4.73
CA LEU A 126 7.23 1.65 -3.97
C LEU A 126 7.75 2.74 -4.90
N THR A 127 7.00 3.83 -4.99
CA THR A 127 7.36 5.01 -5.78
C THR A 127 7.58 6.19 -4.87
N ILE A 128 8.79 6.77 -4.87
CA ILE A 128 9.13 8.00 -4.13
C ILE A 128 9.93 8.90 -5.08
N LYS A 129 9.65 10.19 -5.11
CA LYS A 129 10.36 11.19 -5.93
C LYS A 129 10.50 10.73 -7.39
N GLY A 130 9.43 10.15 -7.95
CA GLY A 130 9.38 9.67 -9.35
C GLY A 130 10.13 8.36 -9.62
N LYS A 131 10.86 7.79 -8.64
CA LYS A 131 11.54 6.50 -8.77
C LYS A 131 10.70 5.38 -8.20
N THR A 132 10.60 4.29 -8.95
CA THR A 132 9.84 3.09 -8.57
C THR A 132 10.77 1.91 -8.39
N LEU A 133 10.71 1.27 -7.22
CA LEU A 133 11.45 0.06 -6.91
C LEU A 133 10.51 -1.06 -6.47
N ASP A 134 10.86 -2.29 -6.82
CA ASP A 134 10.22 -3.47 -6.26
C ASP A 134 10.73 -3.69 -4.83
N ILE A 135 9.80 -3.89 -3.90
CA ILE A 135 10.11 -4.10 -2.50
C ILE A 135 9.35 -5.30 -1.96
N THR A 136 9.90 -5.90 -0.91
CA THR A 136 9.27 -6.99 -0.16
C THR A 136 9.52 -6.78 1.33
N PHE A 137 8.48 -6.95 2.15
CA PHE A 137 8.57 -6.74 3.59
C PHE A 137 7.59 -7.65 4.36
N PRO A 138 7.88 -7.93 5.64
CA PRO A 138 6.96 -8.68 6.50
C PRO A 138 5.72 -7.83 6.84
N LEU A 139 4.55 -8.46 6.75
CA LEU A 139 3.26 -7.88 7.07
C LEU A 139 2.60 -8.73 8.16
N ASN A 140 2.20 -8.10 9.25
CA ASN A 140 1.40 -8.72 10.29
C ASN A 140 -0.05 -8.25 10.17
N VAL A 141 -0.98 -9.20 10.23
CA VAL A 141 -2.41 -8.91 10.23
C VAL A 141 -3.04 -9.47 11.49
N LYS A 142 -3.68 -8.61 12.26
CA LYS A 142 -4.45 -8.98 13.46
C LYS A 142 -5.92 -8.70 13.23
N LYS A 143 -6.79 -9.55 13.73
CA LYS A 143 -8.24 -9.36 13.69
C LYS A 143 -8.76 -9.16 15.11
N GLU A 144 -9.44 -8.04 15.34
CA GLU A 144 -10.07 -7.68 16.60
C GLU A 144 -11.57 -7.43 16.36
N GLY A 145 -12.36 -8.50 16.53
CA GLY A 145 -13.77 -8.49 16.15
C GLY A 145 -13.95 -8.30 14.64
N VAL A 146 -14.54 -7.18 14.24
CA VAL A 146 -14.75 -6.80 12.82
C VAL A 146 -13.60 -5.95 12.25
N VAL A 147 -12.75 -5.42 13.13
CA VAL A 147 -11.59 -4.59 12.74
C VAL A 147 -10.41 -5.47 12.37
N GLN A 148 -9.70 -5.10 11.32
CA GLN A 148 -8.42 -5.69 10.95
C GLN A 148 -7.33 -4.63 11.10
N ILE A 149 -6.17 -5.05 11.59
CA ILE A 149 -5.01 -4.20 11.81
C ILE A 149 -3.85 -4.77 11.00
N PHE A 150 -3.29 -3.95 10.10
CA PHE A 150 -2.18 -4.28 9.24
C PHE A 150 -0.95 -3.51 9.72
N GLU A 151 0.10 -4.21 10.11
CA GLU A 151 1.34 -3.63 10.63
C GLU A 151 2.54 -4.14 9.84
N GLY A 152 3.43 -3.23 9.48
CA GLY A 152 4.66 -3.60 8.78
C GLY A 152 5.80 -2.63 9.05
N SER A 153 7.01 -3.11 8.76
CA SER A 153 8.24 -2.35 8.84
C SER A 153 9.06 -2.60 7.58
N LEU A 154 9.41 -1.52 6.90
CA LEU A 154 10.07 -1.55 5.60
C LEU A 154 11.35 -0.73 5.66
N PRO A 155 12.54 -1.36 5.73
CA PRO A 155 13.80 -0.65 5.53
C PRO A 155 13.97 -0.28 4.06
N ILE A 156 14.28 0.99 3.80
CA ILE A 156 14.63 1.48 2.46
C ILE A 156 15.97 2.21 2.50
N ARG A 157 16.58 2.38 1.34
CA ARG A 157 17.73 3.25 1.15
C ARG A 157 17.27 4.55 0.49
N ARG A 158 17.38 5.69 1.20
CA ARG A 158 16.92 6.99 0.72
C ARG A 158 17.59 7.44 -0.57
N LEU A 159 18.89 7.13 -0.72
CA LEU A 159 19.66 7.50 -1.91
C LEU A 159 19.21 6.73 -3.16
N ALA A 160 18.62 5.53 -3.03
CA ALA A 160 18.02 4.81 -4.15
C ALA A 160 16.83 5.56 -4.76
N PHE A 161 16.18 6.42 -3.97
CA PHE A 161 15.10 7.30 -4.42
C PHE A 161 15.55 8.74 -4.68
N SER A 162 16.86 9.03 -4.69
CA SER A 162 17.42 10.38 -4.82
C SER A 162 16.94 11.35 -3.72
N ILE A 163 16.72 10.86 -2.51
CA ILE A 163 16.39 11.68 -1.35
C ILE A 163 17.69 12.02 -0.61
N GLY A 164 17.98 13.33 -0.46
CA GLY A 164 19.23 13.83 0.10
C GLY A 164 20.35 13.79 -0.93
N GLU A 165 20.25 14.61 -1.96
CA GLU A 165 21.26 14.79 -3.00
C GLU A 165 22.24 15.92 -2.62
N GLY A 166 23.29 16.11 -3.42
CA GLY A 166 24.32 17.13 -3.17
C GLY A 166 25.12 16.79 -1.91
N GLU A 167 25.25 17.74 -1.00
CA GLU A 167 25.96 17.59 0.28
C GLU A 167 25.31 16.55 1.21
N TRP A 168 23.99 16.35 1.08
CA TRP A 168 23.22 15.37 1.87
C TRP A 168 23.46 13.90 1.45
N LYS A 169 24.29 13.66 0.42
CA LYS A 169 24.75 12.29 0.08
C LYS A 169 25.68 11.69 1.13
N ASP A 170 26.29 12.53 1.97
CA ASP A 170 27.13 12.05 3.04
C ASP A 170 26.30 11.28 4.09
N THR A 171 26.48 9.97 4.09
CA THR A 171 25.74 9.07 4.99
C THR A 171 26.23 9.11 6.43
N SER A 172 27.33 9.82 6.72
CA SER A 172 27.76 10.11 8.08
C SER A 172 26.92 11.20 8.75
N ILE A 173 26.37 12.13 7.93
CA ILE A 173 25.46 13.18 8.41
C ILE A 173 24.05 12.62 8.53
N VAL A 174 23.50 12.10 7.43
CA VAL A 174 22.16 11.45 7.43
C VAL A 174 22.30 10.06 6.85
N ALA A 175 22.02 9.03 7.65
CA ALA A 175 22.14 7.65 7.24
C ALA A 175 21.32 7.34 5.97
N ASP A 176 21.82 6.44 5.12
CA ASP A 176 21.12 6.00 3.92
C ASP A 176 19.88 5.16 4.24
N GLU A 177 19.96 4.36 5.32
CA GLU A 177 18.84 3.54 5.76
C GLU A 177 17.76 4.39 6.44
N VAL A 178 16.52 4.20 6.00
CA VAL A 178 15.30 4.75 6.60
C VAL A 178 14.33 3.59 6.82
N ILE A 179 13.78 3.49 8.01
CA ILE A 179 12.79 2.47 8.35
C ILE A 179 11.40 3.10 8.31
N ILE A 180 10.60 2.74 7.32
CA ILE A 180 9.20 3.12 7.26
C ILE A 180 8.39 2.10 8.06
N LYS A 181 7.57 2.59 9.00
CA LYS A 181 6.65 1.76 9.77
C LYS A 181 5.22 2.24 9.50
N PHE A 182 4.31 1.30 9.42
CA PHE A 182 2.90 1.63 9.26
C PHE A 182 2.04 0.75 10.15
N ARG A 183 0.93 1.32 10.57
CA ARG A 183 -0.18 0.65 11.22
C ARG A 183 -1.45 1.15 10.55
N ILE A 184 -2.14 0.29 9.82
CA ILE A 184 -3.39 0.61 9.11
C ILE A 184 -4.52 -0.15 9.80
N VAL A 185 -5.53 0.57 10.24
CA VAL A 185 -6.69 0.03 10.96
C VAL A 185 -7.92 0.16 10.09
N THR A 186 -8.66 -0.94 9.91
CA THR A 186 -9.93 -0.85 9.19
C THR A 186 -11.02 -0.26 10.10
N GLY A 187 -11.95 0.49 9.50
CA GLY A 187 -13.18 0.91 10.15
C GLY A 187 -14.15 -0.27 10.38
N LYS A 188 -15.23 0.03 11.05
CA LYS A 188 -16.38 -0.87 11.22
C LYS A 188 -17.27 -0.81 10.00
#